data_266d5d4e9f71fdb21942420a16ecc77b
#
_entry.id   266d5d4e9f71fdb21942420a16ecc77b
#
_cell.length_a   1.000
_cell.length_b   1.000
_cell.length_c   1.000
_cell.angle_alpha   90.00
_cell.angle_beta   90.00
_cell.angle_gamma   90.00
#
_symmetry.space_group_name_H-M   'P 1'
#
loop_
_entity.id
_entity.type
_entity.pdbx_description
1 polymer ?
#
loop_
_entity_poly.entity_id
_entity_poly.type
_entity_poly.pdbx_seq_one_letter_code
_entity_poly.pdbx_strand_id
1 'polypeptide(L)'
;VAATINATLKSETANSYVTLAEADAYFETVPSSTQWDNKSDDNKNRALISATRWIDTLNFYGDRCDTSQALNWPRNNYHVDRVELVCSSIPNDIKYATYELARALANDTDSITGSTGDTGLYESVKLGEMEVKYNTSSQATGTVNNVFDVYPWLQSYLGAYCSGGSGSYSIRVVRG
;
A
#
# COMPACT_ATOMS: atom_id res chain seq x y z
N VAL A 1 -8.68 -14.06 20.01
CA VAL A 1 -7.66 -13.14 20.54
C VAL A 1 -7.60 -11.94 19.61
N ALA A 2 -7.77 -10.74 20.16
CA ALA A 2 -7.70 -9.51 19.40
C ALA A 2 -6.27 -9.27 18.86
N ALA A 3 -6.17 -8.75 17.64
CA ALA A 3 -4.89 -8.39 17.06
C ALA A 3 -4.32 -7.16 17.77
N THR A 4 -3.09 -7.25 18.25
CA THR A 4 -2.40 -6.17 18.96
C THR A 4 -1.35 -5.55 18.05
N ILE A 5 -1.41 -4.23 17.86
CA ILE A 5 -0.42 -3.45 17.12
C ILE A 5 0.76 -3.11 18.01
N ASN A 6 1.96 -3.31 17.50
CA ASN A 6 3.20 -2.73 18.01
C ASN A 6 3.85 -1.91 16.89
N ALA A 7 3.72 -0.58 16.98
CA ALA A 7 4.31 0.38 16.04
C ALA A 7 5.55 1.10 16.63
N THR A 8 6.20 0.50 17.62
CA THR A 8 7.41 1.06 18.22
C THR A 8 8.56 1.05 17.23
N LEU A 9 9.12 2.24 16.96
CA LEU A 9 10.24 2.39 16.01
C LEU A 9 11.44 1.54 16.42
N LYS A 10 12.02 0.84 15.44
CA LYS A 10 13.21 -0.02 15.60
C LYS A 10 13.01 -1.21 16.55
N SER A 11 11.80 -1.51 16.95
CA SER A 11 11.53 -2.67 17.81
C SER A 11 11.71 -4.00 17.05
N GLU A 12 12.28 -4.99 17.72
CA GLU A 12 12.39 -6.37 17.23
C GLU A 12 11.03 -7.08 17.10
N THR A 13 10.01 -6.53 17.75
CA THR A 13 8.65 -7.07 17.77
C THR A 13 7.62 -6.16 17.12
N ALA A 14 8.08 -5.09 16.43
CA ALA A 14 7.17 -4.23 15.67
C ALA A 14 6.45 -5.05 14.57
N ASN A 15 5.16 -4.81 14.40
CA ASN A 15 4.33 -5.49 13.41
C ASN A 15 3.49 -4.54 12.56
N SER A 16 3.56 -3.22 12.84
CA SER A 16 2.90 -2.19 12.07
C SER A 16 3.76 -0.94 12.00
N TYR A 17 3.66 -0.20 10.89
CA TYR A 17 4.30 1.12 10.74
C TYR A 17 3.56 2.23 11.46
N VAL A 18 2.29 1.99 11.80
CA VAL A 18 1.37 2.99 12.36
C VAL A 18 0.51 2.38 13.46
N THR A 19 0.00 3.22 14.33
CA THR A 19 -0.96 2.84 15.36
C THR A 19 -2.40 2.95 14.82
N LEU A 20 -3.36 2.30 15.49
CA LEU A 20 -4.78 2.46 15.18
C LEU A 20 -5.24 3.91 15.35
N ALA A 21 -4.80 4.58 16.41
CA ALA A 21 -5.16 5.98 16.67
C ALA A 21 -4.67 6.93 15.56
N GLU A 22 -3.46 6.70 15.02
CA GLU A 22 -2.96 7.47 13.86
C GLU A 22 -3.81 7.20 12.61
N ALA A 23 -4.22 5.97 12.38
CA ALA A 23 -5.05 5.62 11.24
C ALA A 23 -6.45 6.24 11.36
N ASP A 24 -7.09 6.15 12.52
CA ASP A 24 -8.39 6.76 12.76
C ASP A 24 -8.34 8.28 12.58
N ALA A 25 -7.33 8.96 13.14
CA ALA A 25 -7.12 10.39 12.95
C ALA A 25 -6.90 10.78 11.47
N TYR A 26 -6.21 9.94 10.69
CA TYR A 26 -6.06 10.15 9.25
C TYR A 26 -7.41 10.07 8.55
N PHE A 27 -8.22 9.04 8.82
CA PHE A 27 -9.50 8.85 8.16
C PHE A 27 -10.58 9.87 8.55
N GLU A 28 -10.47 10.53 9.70
CA GLU A 28 -11.31 11.69 10.04
C GLU A 28 -11.15 12.83 9.03
N THR A 29 -10.01 12.93 8.36
CA THR A 29 -9.72 13.97 7.35
C THR A 29 -10.05 13.53 5.91
N VAL A 30 -10.32 12.25 5.69
CA VAL A 30 -10.56 11.70 4.34
C VAL A 30 -12.06 11.66 4.03
N PRO A 31 -12.52 12.25 2.90
CA PRO A 31 -13.91 12.12 2.49
C PRO A 31 -14.32 10.65 2.32
N SER A 32 -15.51 10.31 2.78
CA SER A 32 -16.07 8.95 2.64
C SER A 32 -15.29 7.85 3.39
N SER A 33 -14.88 8.12 4.62
CA SER A 33 -14.22 7.16 5.51
C SER A 33 -15.14 6.05 6.05
N THR A 34 -16.43 6.10 5.75
CA THR A 34 -17.47 5.20 6.29
C THR A 34 -17.09 3.71 6.21
N GLN A 35 -16.38 3.31 5.17
CA GLN A 35 -15.92 1.92 5.02
C GLN A 35 -14.91 1.52 6.09
N TRP A 36 -14.07 2.45 6.54
CA TRP A 36 -13.15 2.25 7.64
C TRP A 36 -13.85 2.35 8.98
N ASP A 37 -14.68 3.37 9.16
CA ASP A 37 -15.37 3.68 10.43
C ASP A 37 -16.26 2.54 10.91
N ASN A 38 -16.92 1.84 9.99
CA ASN A 38 -17.80 0.71 10.28
C ASN A 38 -17.09 -0.59 10.65
N LYS A 39 -15.75 -0.64 10.64
CA LYS A 39 -14.99 -1.84 11.02
C LYS A 39 -14.72 -1.84 12.52
N SER A 40 -14.69 -3.04 13.11
CA SER A 40 -14.22 -3.21 14.49
C SER A 40 -12.72 -2.93 14.59
N ASP A 41 -12.27 -2.51 15.77
CA ASP A 41 -10.86 -2.25 16.05
C ASP A 41 -9.98 -3.48 15.75
N ASP A 42 -10.47 -4.69 16.03
CA ASP A 42 -9.73 -5.92 15.70
C ASP A 42 -9.54 -6.08 14.18
N ASN A 43 -10.56 -5.78 13.37
CA ASN A 43 -10.44 -5.83 11.92
C ASN A 43 -9.52 -4.73 11.39
N LYS A 44 -9.62 -3.52 11.93
CA LYS A 44 -8.72 -2.41 11.61
C LYS A 44 -7.27 -2.77 11.94
N ASN A 45 -7.01 -3.32 13.13
CA ASN A 45 -5.68 -3.76 13.54
C ASN A 45 -5.11 -4.84 12.61
N ARG A 46 -5.91 -5.85 12.26
CA ARG A 46 -5.51 -6.90 11.30
C ARG A 46 -5.18 -6.31 9.93
N ALA A 47 -5.98 -5.36 9.47
CA ALA A 47 -5.77 -4.69 8.19
C ALA A 47 -4.46 -3.87 8.18
N LEU A 48 -4.16 -3.12 9.26
CA LEU A 48 -2.93 -2.35 9.40
C LEU A 48 -1.68 -3.24 9.45
N ILE A 49 -1.75 -4.34 10.21
CA ILE A 49 -0.66 -5.33 10.25
C ILE A 49 -0.45 -5.97 8.88
N SER A 50 -1.53 -6.32 8.18
CA SER A 50 -1.46 -6.93 6.85
C SER A 50 -0.92 -5.94 5.82
N ALA A 51 -1.37 -4.68 5.83
CA ALA A 51 -0.85 -3.63 4.97
C ALA A 51 0.64 -3.41 5.19
N THR A 52 1.08 -3.36 6.45
CA THR A 52 2.50 -3.26 6.78
C THR A 52 3.30 -4.43 6.19
N ARG A 53 2.82 -5.67 6.33
CA ARG A 53 3.51 -6.85 5.77
C ARG A 53 3.64 -6.76 4.25
N TRP A 54 2.60 -6.34 3.54
CA TRP A 54 2.65 -6.16 2.09
C TRP A 54 3.67 -5.09 1.68
N ILE A 55 3.65 -3.94 2.34
CA ILE A 55 4.59 -2.85 2.08
C ILE A 55 6.03 -3.28 2.43
N ASP A 56 6.20 -4.03 3.51
CA ASP A 56 7.51 -4.49 4.00
C ASP A 56 8.21 -5.48 3.06
N THR A 57 7.49 -6.05 2.08
CA THR A 57 8.10 -6.90 1.03
C THR A 57 8.86 -6.12 -0.03
N LEU A 58 8.71 -4.80 -0.07
CA LEU A 58 9.35 -3.96 -1.09
C LEU A 58 10.85 -3.76 -0.82
N ASN A 59 11.59 -3.59 -1.91
CA ASN A 59 13.03 -3.30 -1.84
C ASN A 59 13.26 -1.80 -1.69
N PHE A 60 13.31 -1.31 -0.46
CA PHE A 60 13.50 0.09 -0.14
C PHE A 60 14.96 0.53 -0.28
N TYR A 61 15.14 1.79 -0.71
CA TYR A 61 16.44 2.45 -0.75
C TYR A 61 16.94 2.82 0.66
N GLY A 62 18.25 3.08 0.77
CA GLY A 62 18.91 3.39 2.04
C GLY A 62 19.09 2.16 2.92
N ASP A 63 19.49 2.40 4.17
CA ASP A 63 19.81 1.36 5.14
C ASP A 63 18.80 1.32 6.28
N ARG A 64 18.56 0.13 6.84
CA ARG A 64 17.79 -0.02 8.06
C ARG A 64 18.53 0.64 9.22
N CYS A 65 17.80 1.37 10.05
CA CYS A 65 18.40 2.13 11.17
C CYS A 65 18.93 1.24 12.30
N ASP A 66 18.43 0.03 12.42
CA ASP A 66 18.90 -0.96 13.38
C ASP A 66 18.84 -2.35 12.76
N THR A 67 19.87 -3.16 12.99
CA THR A 67 19.95 -4.53 12.46
C THR A 67 18.94 -5.46 13.09
N SER A 68 18.50 -5.17 14.31
CA SER A 68 17.52 -5.97 15.06
C SER A 68 16.08 -5.57 14.81
N GLN A 69 15.82 -4.40 14.15
CA GLN A 69 14.43 -3.98 13.88
C GLN A 69 13.68 -5.01 13.02
N ALA A 70 12.44 -5.32 13.42
CA ALA A 70 11.61 -6.31 12.72
C ALA A 70 11.18 -5.84 11.32
N LEU A 71 10.88 -4.56 11.15
CA LEU A 71 10.35 -3.97 9.92
C LEU A 71 11.43 -3.23 9.13
N ASN A 72 11.19 -2.99 7.85
CA ASN A 72 12.12 -2.26 6.98
C ASN A 72 12.27 -0.77 7.32
N TRP A 73 11.30 -0.16 7.99
CA TRP A 73 11.34 1.24 8.42
C TRP A 73 11.48 1.36 9.93
N PRO A 74 12.17 2.42 10.44
CA PRO A 74 12.78 3.56 9.75
C PRO A 74 14.08 3.22 9.03
N ARG A 75 14.48 4.08 8.08
CA ARG A 75 15.70 3.97 7.28
C ARG A 75 16.48 5.27 7.25
N ASN A 76 17.76 5.21 6.87
CA ASN A 76 18.66 6.35 6.70
C ASN A 76 19.52 6.19 5.43
N ASN A 77 20.52 7.07 5.27
CA ASN A 77 21.47 7.04 4.14
C ASN A 77 20.81 7.14 2.76
N TYR A 78 19.66 7.81 2.67
CA TYR A 78 18.98 8.08 1.42
C TYR A 78 18.21 9.41 1.49
N HIS A 79 18.06 10.06 0.34
CA HIS A 79 17.35 11.34 0.24
C HIS A 79 16.15 11.18 -0.70
N VAL A 80 15.01 11.67 -0.28
CA VAL A 80 13.80 11.83 -1.11
C VAL A 80 13.51 13.31 -1.20
N ASP A 81 13.40 13.85 -2.43
CA ASP A 81 13.19 15.28 -2.69
C ASP A 81 14.19 16.19 -1.94
N ARG A 82 15.46 15.76 -1.86
CA ARG A 82 16.56 16.44 -1.13
C ARG A 82 16.41 16.43 0.40
N VAL A 83 15.46 15.70 0.95
CA VAL A 83 15.31 15.51 2.39
C VAL A 83 15.93 14.17 2.76
N GLU A 84 16.88 14.20 3.70
CA GLU A 84 17.51 12.99 4.20
C GLU A 84 16.53 12.19 5.07
N LEU A 85 16.52 10.87 4.86
CA LEU A 85 15.78 9.96 5.72
C LEU A 85 16.45 9.86 7.08
N VAL A 86 15.65 9.89 8.14
CA VAL A 86 16.13 9.87 9.52
C VAL A 86 15.58 8.70 10.32
N CYS A 87 16.38 8.23 11.27
CA CYS A 87 16.01 7.08 12.11
C CYS A 87 14.98 7.39 13.22
N SER A 88 14.59 8.65 13.38
CA SER A 88 13.63 9.08 14.40
C SER A 88 12.18 9.05 13.95
N SER A 89 11.91 8.84 12.66
CA SER A 89 10.55 8.84 12.12
C SER A 89 10.42 7.97 10.86
N ILE A 90 9.20 7.57 10.58
CA ILE A 90 8.80 6.98 9.30
C ILE A 90 8.20 8.10 8.44
N PRO A 91 8.59 8.24 7.15
CA PRO A 91 8.01 9.25 6.25
C PRO A 91 6.49 9.15 6.17
N ASN A 92 5.83 10.30 6.03
CA ASN A 92 4.36 10.33 5.95
C ASN A 92 3.82 9.52 4.76
N ASP A 93 4.53 9.49 3.64
CA ASP A 93 4.11 8.73 2.45
C ASP A 93 4.02 7.22 2.73
N ILE A 94 4.96 6.68 3.53
CA ILE A 94 4.91 5.28 3.99
C ILE A 94 3.70 5.05 4.91
N LYS A 95 3.43 6.01 5.81
CA LYS A 95 2.25 5.96 6.70
C LYS A 95 0.96 6.04 5.91
N TYR A 96 0.84 7.00 4.97
CA TYR A 96 -0.34 7.16 4.11
C TYR A 96 -0.60 5.92 3.25
N ALA A 97 0.45 5.36 2.65
CA ALA A 97 0.35 4.09 1.93
C ALA A 97 -0.20 2.96 2.83
N THR A 98 0.25 2.91 4.08
CA THR A 98 -0.22 1.91 5.05
C THR A 98 -1.68 2.09 5.39
N TYR A 99 -2.14 3.33 5.64
CA TYR A 99 -3.56 3.61 5.93
C TYR A 99 -4.46 3.23 4.75
N GLU A 100 -4.15 3.70 3.56
CA GLU A 100 -4.97 3.46 2.38
C GLU A 100 -4.99 1.98 1.97
N LEU A 101 -3.86 1.28 2.07
CA LEU A 101 -3.81 -0.15 1.83
C LEU A 101 -4.61 -0.92 2.88
N ALA A 102 -4.51 -0.53 4.17
CA ALA A 102 -5.31 -1.14 5.22
C ALA A 102 -6.81 -0.97 5.00
N ARG A 103 -7.25 0.22 4.54
CA ARG A 103 -8.65 0.46 4.17
C ARG A 103 -9.08 -0.47 3.03
N ALA A 104 -8.27 -0.62 1.99
CA ALA A 104 -8.55 -1.53 0.88
C ALA A 104 -8.67 -2.97 1.38
N LEU A 105 -7.71 -3.45 2.17
CA LEU A 105 -7.69 -4.81 2.72
C LEU A 105 -8.84 -5.08 3.71
N ALA A 106 -9.27 -4.07 4.48
CA ALA A 106 -10.41 -4.21 5.39
C ALA A 106 -11.75 -4.38 4.67
N ASN A 107 -11.83 -3.95 3.41
CA ASN A 107 -13.03 -4.06 2.58
C ASN A 107 -13.04 -5.28 1.68
N ASP A 108 -11.86 -5.78 1.33
CA ASP A 108 -11.67 -6.87 0.39
C ASP A 108 -11.18 -8.12 1.13
N THR A 109 -12.14 -8.96 1.53
CA THR A 109 -11.84 -10.18 2.29
C THR A 109 -11.20 -11.27 1.44
N ASP A 110 -11.27 -11.19 0.11
CA ASP A 110 -10.84 -12.25 -0.80
C ASP A 110 -9.50 -11.98 -1.48
N SER A 111 -9.03 -10.73 -1.53
CA SER A 111 -7.79 -10.36 -2.26
C SER A 111 -6.50 -10.82 -1.59
N ILE A 112 -6.53 -11.17 -0.29
CA ILE A 112 -5.31 -11.53 0.46
C ILE A 112 -4.83 -12.95 0.14
N THR A 113 -5.67 -13.80 -0.42
CA THR A 113 -5.37 -15.23 -0.62
C THR A 113 -4.78 -15.56 -1.99
N GLY A 114 -4.45 -14.56 -2.80
CA GLY A 114 -3.92 -14.83 -4.15
C GLY A 114 -4.94 -15.54 -5.05
N SER A 115 -6.20 -15.56 -4.65
CA SER A 115 -7.28 -15.93 -5.50
C SER A 115 -7.40 -14.85 -6.57
N THR A 116 -6.95 -15.16 -7.78
CA THR A 116 -7.34 -14.47 -9.00
C THR A 116 -8.83 -14.73 -9.26
N GLY A 117 -9.62 -14.61 -8.19
CA GLY A 117 -11.06 -14.65 -8.19
C GLY A 117 -11.55 -13.33 -8.73
N ASP A 118 -11.89 -13.37 -10.00
CA ASP A 118 -12.83 -12.45 -10.63
C ASP A 118 -12.55 -10.97 -10.38
N THR A 119 -11.39 -10.46 -10.82
CA THR A 119 -11.42 -9.14 -11.41
C THR A 119 -12.40 -9.30 -12.56
N GLY A 120 -13.66 -8.93 -12.29
CA GLY A 120 -14.72 -9.01 -13.29
C GLY A 120 -14.26 -8.31 -14.55
N LEU A 121 -13.62 -9.07 -15.41
CA LEU A 121 -13.33 -8.70 -16.78
C LEU A 121 -14.70 -8.64 -17.43
N TYR A 122 -15.40 -7.55 -17.23
CA TYR A 122 -16.57 -7.25 -18.01
C TYR A 122 -16.08 -7.13 -19.46
N GLU A 123 -16.26 -8.22 -20.21
CA GLU A 123 -15.95 -8.26 -21.63
C GLU A 123 -16.74 -7.18 -22.37
N SER A 124 -17.88 -6.81 -21.84
CA SER A 124 -18.68 -5.67 -22.31
C SER A 124 -19.66 -5.18 -21.24
N VAL A 125 -19.85 -3.86 -21.16
CA VAL A 125 -20.92 -3.23 -20.38
C VAL A 125 -21.88 -2.54 -21.34
N LYS A 126 -23.16 -2.95 -21.34
CA LYS A 126 -24.22 -2.30 -22.08
C LYS A 126 -24.92 -1.28 -21.20
N LEU A 127 -24.85 -0.02 -21.60
CA LEU A 127 -25.60 1.08 -21.04
C LEU A 127 -26.55 1.63 -22.12
N GLY A 128 -27.77 1.09 -22.18
CA GLY A 128 -28.70 1.44 -23.23
C GLY A 128 -28.24 0.96 -24.63
N GLU A 129 -28.16 1.85 -25.59
CA GLU A 129 -27.66 1.54 -26.95
C GLU A 129 -26.13 1.60 -27.07
N MET A 130 -25.42 2.00 -26.02
CA MET A 130 -23.96 2.11 -26.01
C MET A 130 -23.36 0.83 -25.41
N GLU A 131 -22.57 0.12 -26.22
CA GLU A 131 -21.78 -1.02 -25.80
C GLU A 131 -20.31 -0.63 -25.72
N VAL A 132 -19.71 -0.70 -24.53
CA VAL A 132 -18.27 -0.51 -24.35
C VAL A 132 -17.63 -1.90 -24.25
N LYS A 133 -16.84 -2.25 -25.27
CA LYS A 133 -16.03 -3.48 -25.27
C LYS A 133 -14.65 -3.16 -24.74
N TYR A 134 -14.25 -3.86 -23.70
CA TYR A 134 -12.88 -3.83 -23.22
C TYR A 134 -12.05 -4.88 -23.94
N ASN A 135 -10.86 -4.49 -24.40
CA ASN A 135 -9.95 -5.42 -25.07
C ASN A 135 -9.33 -6.36 -24.03
N THR A 136 -9.88 -7.58 -23.94
CA THR A 136 -9.40 -8.63 -23.05
C THR A 136 -8.22 -9.43 -23.62
N SER A 137 -7.64 -9.01 -24.74
CA SER A 137 -6.55 -9.72 -25.42
C SER A 137 -5.20 -9.66 -24.69
N SER A 138 -5.14 -9.00 -23.54
CA SER A 138 -4.02 -9.10 -22.62
C SER A 138 -4.44 -9.96 -21.43
N GLN A 139 -4.56 -11.28 -21.65
CA GLN A 139 -4.41 -12.22 -20.54
C GLN A 139 -2.99 -12.06 -19.99
N ALA A 140 -2.82 -11.08 -19.13
CA ALA A 140 -1.70 -11.11 -18.21
C ALA A 140 -2.00 -12.25 -17.21
N THR A 141 -1.62 -13.47 -17.56
CA THR A 141 -1.26 -14.48 -16.58
C THR A 141 0.01 -13.97 -15.88
N GLY A 142 -0.10 -12.75 -15.35
CA GLY A 142 0.95 -12.13 -14.58
C GLY A 142 0.92 -12.75 -13.20
N THR A 143 1.96 -13.49 -12.89
CA THR A 143 2.27 -13.80 -11.49
C THR A 143 2.26 -12.47 -10.74
N VAL A 144 1.40 -12.32 -9.74
CA VAL A 144 1.40 -11.15 -8.86
C VAL A 144 2.74 -11.16 -8.12
N ASN A 145 3.67 -10.33 -8.56
CA ASN A 145 5.04 -10.33 -8.04
C ASN A 145 5.24 -9.35 -6.89
N ASN A 146 4.39 -8.33 -6.80
CA ASN A 146 4.49 -7.35 -5.72
C ASN A 146 3.14 -6.62 -5.47
N VAL A 147 3.10 -5.82 -4.41
CA VAL A 147 1.90 -5.07 -4.02
C VAL A 147 1.43 -4.07 -5.08
N PHE A 148 2.32 -3.56 -5.94
CA PHE A 148 1.96 -2.62 -7.01
C PHE A 148 1.18 -3.26 -8.16
N ASP A 149 1.30 -4.59 -8.34
CA ASP A 149 0.53 -5.31 -9.36
C ASP A 149 -0.95 -5.37 -8.97
N VAL A 150 -1.23 -5.44 -7.66
CA VAL A 150 -2.60 -5.47 -7.11
C VAL A 150 -3.13 -4.06 -6.86
N TYR A 151 -2.28 -3.19 -6.34
CA TYR A 151 -2.63 -1.82 -5.94
C TYR A 151 -1.69 -0.80 -6.60
N PRO A 152 -1.83 -0.54 -7.92
CA PRO A 152 -0.92 0.34 -8.66
C PRO A 152 -0.81 1.76 -8.12
N TRP A 153 -1.87 2.25 -7.48
CA TRP A 153 -1.92 3.59 -6.87
C TRP A 153 -0.93 3.77 -5.70
N LEU A 154 -0.49 2.68 -5.07
CA LEU A 154 0.57 2.73 -4.04
C LEU A 154 1.89 3.28 -4.58
N GLN A 155 2.12 3.18 -5.88
CA GLN A 155 3.33 3.71 -6.50
C GLN A 155 3.46 5.23 -6.34
N SER A 156 2.34 5.96 -6.27
CA SER A 156 2.36 7.41 -6.03
C SER A 156 2.93 7.78 -4.66
N TYR A 157 2.77 6.92 -3.66
CA TYR A 157 3.32 7.11 -2.32
C TYR A 157 4.72 6.51 -2.17
N LEU A 158 4.92 5.31 -2.71
CA LEU A 158 6.10 4.48 -2.39
C LEU A 158 7.19 4.52 -3.46
N GLY A 159 6.88 5.00 -4.67
CA GLY A 159 7.79 4.93 -5.82
C GLY A 159 9.12 5.69 -5.63
N ALA A 160 9.15 6.74 -4.81
CA ALA A 160 10.37 7.47 -4.49
C ALA A 160 11.28 6.75 -3.48
N TYR A 161 10.74 5.76 -2.78
CA TYR A 161 11.40 5.08 -1.65
C TYR A 161 11.92 3.68 -1.99
N CYS A 162 11.46 3.07 -3.08
CA CYS A 162 11.79 1.68 -3.40
C CYS A 162 12.11 1.44 -4.87
N SER A 163 12.90 0.38 -5.13
CA SER A 163 13.14 -0.14 -6.48
C SER A 163 12.06 -1.17 -6.86
N GLY A 164 11.53 -1.09 -8.08
CA GLY A 164 10.66 -2.15 -8.61
C GLY A 164 9.20 -1.80 -8.85
N GLY A 165 8.83 -0.53 -8.75
CA GLY A 165 7.64 -0.05 -9.44
C GLY A 165 7.91 -0.02 -10.94
N SER A 166 7.68 -1.13 -11.65
CA SER A 166 7.83 -1.17 -13.11
C SER A 166 6.67 -0.42 -13.76
N GLY A 167 6.85 0.89 -13.85
CA GLY A 167 5.96 1.80 -14.52
C GLY A 167 6.75 3.05 -14.87
N SER A 168 7.73 2.92 -15.77
CA SER A 168 8.39 4.08 -16.36
C SER A 168 7.36 4.80 -17.23
N TYR A 169 6.61 5.72 -16.67
CA TYR A 169 5.89 6.71 -17.45
C TYR A 169 6.87 7.81 -17.86
N SER A 170 7.62 7.54 -18.92
CA SER A 170 8.33 8.61 -19.61
C SER A 170 7.31 9.49 -20.33
N ILE A 171 6.93 10.60 -19.72
CA ILE A 171 6.26 11.68 -20.44
C ILE A 171 7.31 12.32 -21.34
N ARG A 172 7.33 11.92 -22.60
CA ARG A 172 8.13 12.57 -23.60
C ARG A 172 7.41 13.87 -23.97
N VAL A 173 7.84 14.98 -23.38
CA VAL A 173 7.42 16.31 -23.84
C VAL A 173 8.12 16.57 -25.17
N VAL A 174 7.39 16.42 -26.27
CA VAL A 174 7.84 16.89 -27.59
C VAL A 174 7.56 18.39 -27.64
N ARG A 175 8.62 19.21 -27.54
CA ARG A 175 8.52 20.62 -27.90
C ARG A 175 8.45 20.71 -29.43
N GLY A 176 7.33 21.22 -29.93
CA GLY A 176 7.21 21.70 -31.31
C GLY A 176 7.89 23.05 -31.48
#